data_fb4e04f8146eb6a0c1a79564c3b0d8e0
#
_entry.id   fb4e04f8146eb6a0c1a79564c3b0d8e0
#
_cell.length_a   1.000
_cell.length_b   1.000
_cell.length_c   1.000
_cell.angle_alpha   90.00
_cell.angle_beta   90.00
_cell.angle_gamma   90.00
#
_symmetry.space_group_name_H-M   'P 1'
#
loop_
_entity.id
_entity.type
_entity.pdbx_description
1 polymer ?
#
loop_
_entity_poly.entity_id
_entity_poly.type
_entity_poly.pdbx_seq_one_letter_code
_entity_poly.pdbx_strand_id
1 'polypeptide(L)'
;YIIEKDNKFYYFGSQGTCLSGTSSTYRVKVGVSDSIFGPYKGSDKKYLDDVNGSFGDLVVAPSDEVAGTGHNTIIKVFDDRDWIMYHGYEINGENPTNRIPFIDELLWDNDTKMPYVKNRKASIHEEKLGPTILKYKE
;
A
#
# COMPACT_ATOMS: atom_id res chain seq x y z
N TYR A 1 3.68 3.54 8.05
CA TYR A 1 5.03 3.51 7.49
C TYR A 1 5.33 4.83 6.78
N ILE A 2 6.53 5.40 6.95
CA ILE A 2 6.93 6.64 6.28
C ILE A 2 8.17 6.37 5.45
N ILE A 3 8.18 6.90 4.22
CA ILE A 3 9.38 6.94 3.36
C ILE A 3 9.66 8.37 2.92
N GLU A 4 10.91 8.64 2.58
CA GLU A 4 11.33 9.84 1.88
C GLU A 4 11.57 9.53 0.40
N LYS A 5 11.03 10.39 -0.47
CA LYS A 5 11.27 10.37 -1.92
C LYS A 5 11.15 11.79 -2.48
N ASP A 6 12.14 12.20 -3.28
CA ASP A 6 12.18 13.50 -3.94
C ASP A 6 11.99 14.68 -2.96
N ASN A 7 12.65 14.61 -1.79
CA ASN A 7 12.57 15.59 -0.68
C ASN A 7 11.13 15.77 -0.12
N LYS A 8 10.28 14.77 -0.25
CA LYS A 8 8.95 14.69 0.35
C LYS A 8 8.84 13.44 1.22
N PHE A 9 8.00 13.51 2.23
CA PHE A 9 7.68 12.39 3.10
C PHE A 9 6.30 11.84 2.77
N TYR A 10 6.23 10.54 2.57
CA TYR A 10 5.00 9.82 2.26
C TYR A 10 4.62 8.92 3.42
N TYR A 11 3.49 9.20 4.04
CA TYR A 11 2.92 8.39 5.12
C TYR A 11 1.92 7.40 4.55
N PHE A 12 2.17 6.12 4.75
CA PHE A 12 1.28 5.02 4.40
C PHE A 12 0.56 4.55 5.66
N GLY A 13 -0.74 4.63 5.67
CA GLY A 13 -1.59 4.19 6.77
C GLY A 13 -2.69 3.26 6.30
N SER A 14 -3.09 2.36 7.18
CA SER A 14 -4.21 1.47 6.90
C SER A 14 -5.51 2.03 7.47
N GLN A 15 -6.59 1.91 6.72
CA GLN A 15 -7.92 2.40 7.06
C GLN A 15 -8.97 1.31 6.85
N GLY A 16 -10.04 1.33 7.64
CA GLY A 16 -11.13 0.37 7.57
C GLY A 16 -11.02 -0.74 8.62
N THR A 17 -11.88 -1.74 8.54
CA THR A 17 -11.91 -2.86 9.48
C THR A 17 -10.92 -3.94 9.08
N CYS A 18 -10.08 -4.36 10.03
CA CYS A 18 -9.26 -5.56 9.95
C CYS A 18 -9.88 -6.67 10.83
N LEU A 19 -9.38 -7.89 10.75
CA LEU A 19 -9.80 -9.03 11.59
C LEU A 19 -11.25 -9.51 11.36
N SER A 20 -11.86 -9.14 10.25
CA SER A 20 -13.22 -9.60 9.87
C SER A 20 -13.18 -10.64 8.73
N GLY A 21 -12.06 -11.37 8.57
CA GLY A 21 -11.87 -12.31 7.48
C GLY A 21 -12.13 -11.65 6.12
N THR A 22 -12.83 -12.34 5.25
CA THR A 22 -13.19 -11.84 3.90
C THR A 22 -14.19 -10.68 3.90
N SER A 23 -14.75 -10.32 5.05
CA SER A 23 -15.57 -9.10 5.22
C SER A 23 -14.74 -7.87 5.63
N SER A 24 -13.43 -8.00 5.74
CA SER A 24 -12.54 -6.87 6.09
C SER A 24 -12.51 -5.82 5.00
N THR A 25 -12.67 -4.56 5.39
CA THR A 25 -12.61 -3.40 4.49
C THR A 25 -11.26 -2.68 4.52
N TYR A 26 -10.27 -3.29 5.19
CA TYR A 26 -8.94 -2.76 5.39
C TYR A 26 -8.26 -2.44 4.06
N ARG A 27 -7.65 -1.26 3.97
CA ARG A 27 -7.00 -0.74 2.76
C ARG A 27 -5.82 0.14 3.14
N VAL A 28 -4.86 0.31 2.24
CA VAL A 28 -3.74 1.23 2.43
C VAL A 28 -4.04 2.55 1.74
N LYS A 29 -3.84 3.62 2.49
CA LYS A 29 -3.93 5.01 2.03
C LYS A 29 -2.58 5.70 2.21
N VAL A 30 -2.34 6.77 1.45
CA VAL A 30 -1.11 7.54 1.52
C VAL A 30 -1.40 9.04 1.53
N GLY A 31 -0.57 9.78 2.23
CA GLY A 31 -0.50 11.24 2.16
C GLY A 31 0.94 11.70 2.08
N VAL A 32 1.14 12.92 1.60
CA VAL A 32 2.46 13.54 1.40
C VAL A 32 2.61 14.81 2.23
N SER A 33 3.83 15.07 2.69
CA SER A 33 4.22 16.27 3.44
C SER A 33 5.64 16.71 3.07
N ASP A 34 5.94 18.00 3.28
CA ASP A 34 7.29 18.55 3.23
C ASP A 34 8.10 18.27 4.51
N SER A 35 7.46 17.80 5.56
CA SER A 35 8.06 17.48 6.86
C SER A 35 7.69 16.08 7.31
N ILE A 36 8.65 15.35 7.89
CA ILE A 36 8.39 14.02 8.48
C ILE A 36 7.33 14.07 9.59
N PHE A 37 7.18 15.21 10.24
CA PHE A 37 6.17 15.42 11.29
C PHE A 37 4.80 15.80 10.72
N GLY A 38 4.65 15.92 9.41
CA GLY A 38 3.42 16.35 8.74
C GLY A 38 3.27 17.89 8.72
N PRO A 39 2.05 18.41 8.52
CA PRO A 39 0.84 17.63 8.28
C PRO A 39 0.84 16.94 6.92
N TYR A 40 0.29 15.75 6.84
CA TYR A 40 0.17 14.97 5.61
C TYR A 40 -1.15 15.28 4.90
N LYS A 41 -1.10 15.33 3.56
CA LYS A 41 -2.27 15.61 2.71
C LYS A 41 -2.36 14.61 1.57
N GLY A 42 -3.58 14.31 1.14
CA GLY A 42 -3.85 13.65 -0.13
C GLY A 42 -3.58 14.56 -1.33
N SER A 43 -3.70 14.02 -2.53
CA SER A 43 -3.63 14.80 -3.79
C SER A 43 -4.76 15.83 -3.88
N ASP A 44 -5.89 15.58 -3.23
CA ASP A 44 -7.02 16.51 -3.08
C ASP A 44 -6.76 17.67 -2.10
N LYS A 45 -5.55 17.73 -1.53
CA LYS A 45 -5.08 18.72 -0.54
C LYS A 45 -5.76 18.64 0.84
N LYS A 46 -6.60 17.64 1.08
CA LYS A 46 -7.20 17.41 2.39
C LYS A 46 -6.20 16.72 3.33
N TYR A 47 -6.27 17.09 4.59
CA TYR A 47 -5.43 16.51 5.64
C TYR A 47 -5.85 15.06 5.94
N LEU A 48 -4.86 14.23 6.30
CA LEU A 48 -5.12 12.83 6.66
C LEU A 48 -5.85 12.67 7.99
N ASP A 49 -5.88 13.68 8.82
CA ASP A 49 -6.55 13.72 10.12
C ASP A 49 -7.94 14.39 10.09
N ASP A 50 -8.45 14.74 8.91
CA ASP A 50 -9.82 15.24 8.76
C ASP A 50 -10.83 14.14 9.11
N VAL A 51 -11.46 14.25 10.27
CA VAL A 51 -12.41 13.26 10.82
C VAL A 51 -13.69 13.09 9.99
N ASN A 52 -13.96 13.98 9.06
CA ASN A 52 -15.19 14.00 8.25
C ASN A 52 -15.00 13.45 6.84
N GLY A 53 -13.80 12.97 6.50
CA GLY A 53 -13.46 12.62 5.14
C GLY A 53 -12.79 11.25 4.94
N SER A 54 -12.80 10.82 3.70
CA SER A 54 -11.93 9.75 3.22
C SER A 54 -10.58 10.37 2.87
N PHE A 55 -9.60 10.21 3.74
CA PHE A 55 -8.33 10.91 3.65
C PHE A 55 -7.29 10.14 2.88
N GLY A 56 -6.43 10.89 2.17
CA GLY A 56 -5.31 10.35 1.45
C GLY A 56 -5.69 9.60 0.19
N ASP A 57 -4.71 9.35 -0.64
CA ASP A 57 -4.89 8.63 -1.88
C ASP A 57 -4.88 7.13 -1.64
N LEU A 58 -5.66 6.41 -2.44
CA LEU A 58 -5.75 4.96 -2.34
C LEU A 58 -4.53 4.31 -2.97
N VAL A 59 -3.82 3.49 -2.20
CA VAL A 59 -2.68 2.69 -2.66
C VAL A 59 -3.15 1.31 -3.11
N VAL A 60 -3.81 0.58 -2.21
CA VAL A 60 -4.39 -0.74 -2.47
C VAL A 60 -5.65 -0.92 -1.63
N ALA A 61 -6.67 -1.53 -2.20
CA ALA A 61 -7.96 -1.78 -1.57
C ALA A 61 -8.42 -3.23 -1.76
N PRO A 62 -9.43 -3.67 -0.98
CA PRO A 62 -10.12 -4.91 -1.25
C PRO A 62 -10.67 -4.98 -2.68
N SER A 63 -10.72 -6.18 -3.21
CA SER A 63 -11.30 -6.54 -4.50
C SER A 63 -12.29 -7.70 -4.33
N ASP A 64 -12.78 -8.25 -5.42
CA ASP A 64 -13.57 -9.46 -5.47
C ASP A 64 -12.76 -10.75 -5.22
N GLU A 65 -11.42 -10.65 -5.23
CA GLU A 65 -10.50 -11.76 -5.01
C GLU A 65 -9.79 -11.70 -3.66
N VAL A 66 -9.46 -10.48 -3.18
CA VAL A 66 -8.70 -10.28 -1.94
C VAL A 66 -9.38 -9.22 -1.08
N ALA A 67 -9.71 -9.58 0.15
CA ALA A 67 -10.26 -8.69 1.16
C ALA A 67 -9.18 -8.23 2.15
N GLY A 68 -9.40 -7.09 2.81
CA GLY A 68 -8.63 -6.67 3.97
C GLY A 68 -7.15 -6.38 3.71
N THR A 69 -6.85 -5.72 2.58
CA THR A 69 -5.48 -5.37 2.17
C THR A 69 -4.91 -4.24 3.04
N GLY A 70 -3.95 -4.56 3.92
CA GLY A 70 -3.41 -3.55 4.83
C GLY A 70 -2.18 -3.98 5.62
N HIS A 71 -1.80 -3.17 6.61
CA HIS A 71 -0.63 -3.38 7.46
C HIS A 71 0.65 -3.51 6.62
N ASN A 72 0.92 -2.47 5.85
CA ASN A 72 1.99 -2.47 4.85
C ASN A 72 3.36 -2.12 5.40
N THR A 73 4.37 -2.53 4.64
CA THR A 73 5.73 -1.98 4.65
C THR A 73 6.17 -1.66 3.23
N ILE A 74 7.09 -0.71 3.07
CA ILE A 74 7.67 -0.36 1.78
C ILE A 74 9.09 -0.92 1.72
N ILE A 75 9.38 -1.60 0.62
CA ILE A 75 10.69 -2.20 0.36
C ILE A 75 11.33 -1.40 -0.77
N LYS A 76 12.45 -0.77 -0.46
CA LYS A 76 13.31 -0.14 -1.47
C LYS A 76 14.34 -1.15 -1.93
N VAL A 77 14.45 -1.36 -3.22
CA VAL A 77 15.42 -2.26 -3.85
C VAL A 77 16.36 -1.49 -4.77
N PHE A 78 17.44 -2.14 -5.21
CA PHE A 78 18.52 -1.49 -5.94
C PHE A 78 18.23 -1.25 -7.43
N ASP A 79 17.05 -1.61 -7.91
CA ASP A 79 16.67 -1.50 -9.33
C ASP A 79 15.74 -0.29 -9.62
N ASP A 80 15.79 0.73 -8.77
CA ASP A 80 14.97 1.96 -8.83
C ASP A 80 13.45 1.73 -8.77
N ARG A 81 13.01 0.51 -8.47
CA ARG A 81 11.61 0.18 -8.22
C ARG A 81 11.32 0.19 -6.73
N ASP A 82 10.17 0.72 -6.37
CA ASP A 82 9.64 0.62 -5.01
C ASP A 82 8.65 -0.55 -4.94
N TRP A 83 8.62 -1.25 -3.82
CA TRP A 83 7.72 -2.38 -3.58
C TRP A 83 6.94 -2.18 -2.29
N ILE A 84 5.70 -2.65 -2.27
CA ILE A 84 4.88 -2.66 -1.07
C ILE A 84 4.55 -4.12 -0.70
N MET A 85 4.77 -4.47 0.57
CA MET A 85 4.31 -5.72 1.15
C MET A 85 3.18 -5.41 2.13
N TYR A 86 2.14 -6.21 2.09
CA TYR A 86 0.96 -6.08 2.95
C TYR A 86 0.29 -7.44 3.11
N HIS A 87 -0.72 -7.56 3.95
CA HIS A 87 -1.52 -8.79 4.05
C HIS A 87 -2.92 -8.60 3.52
N GLY A 88 -3.61 -9.71 3.24
CA GLY A 88 -5.02 -9.76 2.89
C GLY A 88 -5.57 -11.16 3.10
N TYR A 89 -6.86 -11.32 2.82
CA TYR A 89 -7.56 -12.60 2.81
C TYR A 89 -7.94 -12.95 1.37
N GLU A 90 -7.49 -14.09 0.87
CA GLU A 90 -7.91 -14.61 -0.43
C GLU A 90 -9.34 -15.15 -0.32
N ILE A 91 -10.31 -14.53 -1.00
CA ILE A 91 -11.74 -14.79 -0.81
C ILE A 91 -12.11 -16.22 -1.23
N ASN A 92 -11.56 -16.69 -2.35
CA ASN A 92 -11.81 -18.03 -2.89
C ASN A 92 -10.60 -18.97 -2.73
N GLY A 93 -9.68 -18.66 -1.82
CA GLY A 93 -8.52 -19.49 -1.54
C GLY A 93 -8.83 -20.71 -0.68
N GLU A 94 -7.86 -21.59 -0.51
CA GLU A 94 -7.99 -22.79 0.32
C GLU A 94 -8.29 -22.46 1.79
N ASN A 95 -7.83 -21.33 2.28
CA ASN A 95 -7.98 -20.89 3.67
C ASN A 95 -8.43 -19.41 3.75
N PRO A 96 -9.69 -19.09 3.40
CA PRO A 96 -10.15 -17.70 3.31
C PRO A 96 -10.23 -16.98 4.67
N THR A 97 -10.04 -17.69 5.77
CA THR A 97 -9.96 -17.12 7.12
C THR A 97 -8.55 -16.71 7.53
N ASN A 98 -7.53 -17.15 6.79
CA ASN A 98 -6.14 -16.87 7.07
C ASN A 98 -5.66 -15.66 6.26
N ARG A 99 -4.93 -14.76 6.93
CA ARG A 99 -4.22 -13.69 6.25
C ARG A 99 -2.97 -14.25 5.59
N ILE A 100 -2.78 -13.90 4.33
CA ILE A 100 -1.58 -14.22 3.57
C ILE A 100 -0.84 -12.93 3.16
N PRO A 101 0.49 -12.98 3.00
CA PRO A 101 1.27 -11.83 2.54
C PRO A 101 1.13 -11.66 1.03
N PHE A 102 1.06 -10.41 0.59
CA PHE A 102 1.14 -9.97 -0.79
C PHE A 102 2.32 -9.03 -0.96
N ILE A 103 2.92 -9.06 -2.14
CA ILE A 103 3.95 -8.11 -2.55
C ILE A 103 3.62 -7.59 -3.94
N ASP A 104 3.60 -6.28 -4.10
CA ASP A 104 3.32 -5.60 -5.36
C ASP A 104 4.32 -4.48 -5.63
N GLU A 105 4.54 -4.19 -6.91
CA GLU A 105 5.30 -3.02 -7.31
C GLU A 105 4.50 -1.76 -6.97
N LEU A 106 5.18 -0.79 -6.36
CA LEU A 106 4.62 0.50 -6.03
C LEU A 106 4.91 1.48 -7.17
N LEU A 107 3.89 1.73 -7.98
CA LEU A 107 3.93 2.66 -9.09
C LEU A 107 3.71 4.10 -8.61
N TRP A 108 4.21 5.09 -9.35
CA TRP A 108 4.07 6.50 -9.04
C TRP A 108 3.30 7.22 -10.15
N ASP A 109 2.23 7.88 -9.77
CA ASP A 109 1.43 8.69 -10.68
C ASP A 109 2.21 9.95 -11.11
N ASN A 110 2.27 10.20 -12.42
CA ASN A 110 3.09 11.30 -12.96
C ASN A 110 2.54 12.69 -12.63
N ASP A 111 1.25 12.84 -12.45
CA ASP A 111 0.59 14.13 -12.20
C ASP A 111 0.49 14.42 -10.71
N THR A 112 -0.05 13.49 -9.94
CA THR A 112 -0.26 13.66 -8.50
C THR A 112 0.97 13.37 -7.66
N LYS A 113 1.96 12.64 -8.22
CA LYS A 113 3.14 12.10 -7.52
C LYS A 113 2.78 11.14 -6.37
N MET A 114 1.56 10.63 -6.35
CA MET A 114 1.12 9.67 -5.34
C MET A 114 1.40 8.22 -5.76
N PRO A 115 1.81 7.37 -4.82
CA PRO A 115 2.08 5.96 -5.09
C PRO A 115 0.80 5.13 -5.10
N TYR A 116 0.78 4.08 -5.91
CA TYR A 116 -0.33 3.13 -6.01
C TYR A 116 0.13 1.77 -6.51
N VAL A 117 -0.61 0.72 -6.17
CA VAL A 117 -0.50 -0.61 -6.77
C VAL A 117 -1.32 -0.65 -8.06
N LYS A 118 -0.85 -1.36 -9.08
CA LYS A 118 -1.55 -1.54 -10.36
C LYS A 118 -3.03 -1.87 -10.13
N ASN A 119 -3.92 -1.12 -10.77
CA ASN A 119 -5.38 -1.22 -10.58
C ASN A 119 -5.87 -1.02 -9.13
N ARG A 120 -5.01 -0.61 -8.20
CA ARG A 120 -5.27 -0.44 -6.75
C ARG A 120 -5.80 -1.68 -6.05
N LYS A 121 -5.45 -2.85 -6.53
CA LYS A 121 -5.82 -4.15 -5.94
C LYS A 121 -4.64 -5.11 -5.90
N ALA A 122 -4.68 -6.06 -4.96
CA ALA A 122 -3.65 -7.07 -4.82
C ALA A 122 -3.52 -7.89 -6.11
N SER A 123 -2.29 -8.16 -6.53
CA SER A 123 -2.04 -9.13 -7.57
C SER A 123 -2.14 -10.54 -6.98
N ILE A 124 -2.91 -11.38 -7.65
CA ILE A 124 -3.11 -12.78 -7.26
C ILE A 124 -3.00 -13.67 -8.50
N HIS A 125 -2.38 -14.83 -8.34
CA HIS A 125 -2.16 -15.79 -9.43
C HIS A 125 -1.43 -15.22 -10.66
N GLU A 126 -0.72 -14.11 -10.51
CA GLU A 126 0.11 -13.51 -11.55
C GLU A 126 1.58 -13.84 -11.33
N GLU A 127 2.25 -14.37 -12.35
CA GLU A 127 3.71 -14.41 -12.37
C GLU A 127 4.24 -13.00 -12.65
N LYS A 128 5.14 -12.53 -11.79
CA LYS A 128 5.79 -11.22 -11.95
C LYS A 128 7.24 -11.28 -11.49
N LEU A 129 8.05 -10.44 -12.11
CA LEU A 129 9.41 -10.22 -11.63
C LEU A 129 9.33 -9.56 -10.25
N GLY A 130 9.82 -10.25 -9.24
CA GLY A 130 9.93 -9.72 -7.89
C GLY A 130 11.05 -8.69 -7.72
N PRO A 131 11.20 -8.15 -6.51
CA PRO A 131 12.29 -7.22 -6.20
C PRO A 131 13.65 -7.87 -6.40
N THR A 132 14.59 -7.12 -6.96
CA THR A 132 15.98 -7.56 -7.08
C THR A 132 16.67 -7.50 -5.72
N ILE A 133 17.04 -8.64 -5.18
CA ILE A 133 17.77 -8.74 -3.91
C ILE A 133 19.26 -8.91 -4.22
N LEU A 134 20.10 -8.02 -3.69
CA LEU A 134 21.54 -8.24 -3.74
C LEU A 134 21.89 -9.45 -2.87
N LYS A 135 22.54 -10.44 -3.49
CA LYS A 135 23.22 -11.46 -2.69
C LYS A 135 24.40 -10.79 -2.01
N TYR A 136 24.39 -10.75 -0.67
CA TYR A 136 25.63 -10.49 0.06
C TYR A 136 26.66 -11.51 -0.38
N LYS A 137 27.81 -11.04 -0.87
CA LYS A 137 28.98 -11.91 -0.98
C LYS A 137 29.45 -12.15 0.45
N GLU A 138 29.39 -13.40 0.87
CA GLU A 138 30.09 -13.88 2.06
C GLU A 138 31.59 -13.61 1.94
#